data_c7f87a612ae4b028e4e1a7b5ae037298
#
_entry.id   c7f87a612ae4b028e4e1a7b5ae037298
#
_cell.length_a   1.000
_cell.length_b   1.000
_cell.length_c   1.000
_cell.angle_alpha   90.00
_cell.angle_beta   90.00
_cell.angle_gamma   90.00
#
_symmetry.space_group_name_H-M   'P 1'
#
loop_
_entity.id
_entity.type
_entity.pdbx_description
1 polymer ?
#
loop_
_entity_poly.entity_id
_entity_poly.type
_entity_poly.pdbx_seq_one_letter_code
_entity_poly.pdbx_strand_id
1 'polypeptide(L)'
;MKSIKDIFSFFKKKEEEPKKVQSKERKDHSLERFVDAQERMYEMALAEVKSGKKLSHWIWYIFPQLKGLGSSNNSIYYGIDDIEEARAYLNHPILGARLREITSAFLDSVGKNAQDVFGYLDAMKVRSCMTLFNEVSEDDLFRKVLERYYSGLADEKTLAILGKLDVKFLCGAMAGDIIGSFYEFNATKKYDFYLFTPFSKFTDDTVMTVANADWLITGDSLLGVMQDYGNRYPHAGYGGMFRAWLREDEPKPYNSFGNGSAMRVSACGIYAETLQEALELAKRSAVVTHNHPEGIEIIQLIHSLVLILHLAVDGVDMLDTAVDFALDAHGF
;
A
#
# COMPACT_ATOMS: atom_id res chain seq x y z
N MET A 1 12.11 -12.72 6.72
CA MET A 1 12.12 -11.45 5.95
C MET A 1 11.61 -10.36 6.87
N LYS A 2 12.22 -9.16 6.86
CA LYS A 2 11.77 -8.05 7.73
C LYS A 2 10.58 -7.37 7.05
N SER A 3 9.52 -7.10 7.81
CA SER A 3 8.33 -6.40 7.30
C SER A 3 8.59 -4.89 7.16
N ILE A 4 7.74 -4.18 6.42
CA ILE A 4 7.74 -2.70 6.36
C ILE A 4 7.75 -2.09 7.77
N LYS A 5 6.99 -2.68 8.73
CA LYS A 5 7.00 -2.22 10.12
C LYS A 5 8.36 -2.36 10.80
N ASP A 6 9.17 -3.36 10.42
CA ASP A 6 10.53 -3.52 10.95
C ASP A 6 11.46 -2.45 10.40
N ILE A 7 11.29 -2.06 9.12
CA ILE A 7 12.00 -0.94 8.51
C ILE A 7 11.58 0.36 9.18
N PHE A 8 10.29 0.62 9.32
CA PHE A 8 9.77 1.80 10.03
C PHE A 8 10.16 1.80 11.50
N SER A 9 10.22 0.63 12.17
CA SER A 9 10.67 0.54 13.56
C SER A 9 12.15 0.90 13.72
N PHE A 10 12.98 0.57 12.72
CA PHE A 10 14.38 1.00 12.70
C PHE A 10 14.50 2.52 12.61
N PHE A 11 13.70 3.16 11.76
CA PHE A 11 13.65 4.61 11.63
C PHE A 11 12.98 5.30 12.85
N LYS A 12 12.00 4.67 13.51
CA LYS A 12 11.35 5.20 14.72
C LYS A 12 12.15 5.03 16.01
N LYS A 13 13.13 4.12 16.06
CA LYS A 13 13.87 3.75 17.29
C LYS A 13 14.89 4.77 17.78
N LYS A 14 15.13 5.90 17.11
CA LYS A 14 16.19 6.84 17.46
C LYS A 14 15.82 7.87 18.56
N GLU A 15 14.57 7.89 19.05
CA GLU A 15 14.10 8.94 19.99
C GLU A 15 13.29 8.47 21.21
N GLU A 16 13.20 7.19 21.52
CA GLU A 16 12.52 6.77 22.75
C GLU A 16 13.50 6.25 23.81
N GLU A 17 13.68 7.03 24.89
CA GLU A 17 14.06 6.45 26.18
C GLU A 17 13.04 5.36 26.57
N PRO A 18 13.45 4.28 27.26
CA PRO A 18 12.57 3.14 27.53
C PRO A 18 11.42 3.57 28.45
N LYS A 19 10.30 3.96 27.87
CA LYS A 19 9.04 4.01 28.59
C LYS A 19 8.68 2.60 29.01
N LYS A 20 8.47 2.42 30.33
CA LYS A 20 7.95 1.19 30.94
C LYS A 20 6.86 0.61 30.05
N VAL A 21 7.00 -0.67 29.69
CA VAL A 21 5.99 -1.47 29.03
C VAL A 21 4.74 -1.43 29.92
N GLN A 22 3.81 -0.52 29.61
CA GLN A 22 2.45 -0.63 30.08
C GLN A 22 1.85 -1.81 29.33
N SER A 23 1.33 -2.78 30.09
CA SER A 23 0.50 -3.85 29.57
C SER A 23 -0.52 -3.24 28.62
N LYS A 24 -0.52 -3.67 27.32
CA LYS A 24 -1.58 -3.32 26.40
C LYS A 24 -2.90 -3.72 27.05
N GLU A 25 -3.68 -2.73 27.46
CA GLU A 25 -5.08 -2.95 27.77
C GLU A 25 -5.69 -3.66 26.57
N ARG A 26 -6.35 -4.80 26.79
CA ARG A 26 -7.12 -5.48 25.75
C ARG A 26 -8.15 -4.48 25.26
N LYS A 27 -8.04 -4.01 24.03
CA LYS A 27 -9.13 -3.31 23.37
C LYS A 27 -10.33 -4.24 23.40
N ASP A 28 -11.42 -3.77 23.99
CA ASP A 28 -12.70 -4.48 23.93
C ASP A 28 -13.19 -4.34 22.48
N HIS A 29 -12.94 -5.38 21.66
CA HIS A 29 -13.39 -5.44 20.27
C HIS A 29 -14.87 -5.84 20.25
N SER A 30 -15.76 -4.89 20.54
CA SER A 30 -17.19 -5.13 20.43
C SER A 30 -17.57 -5.41 18.97
N LEU A 31 -17.93 -6.67 18.69
CA LEU A 31 -18.39 -7.14 17.38
C LEU A 31 -19.91 -6.96 17.20
N GLU A 32 -20.62 -6.41 18.19
CA GLU A 32 -22.08 -6.21 18.18
C GLU A 32 -22.53 -5.41 16.96
N ARG A 33 -21.76 -4.37 16.54
CA ARG A 33 -22.07 -3.58 15.35
C ARG A 33 -22.26 -4.42 14.09
N PHE A 34 -21.49 -5.51 13.96
CA PHE A 34 -21.62 -6.44 12.84
C PHE A 34 -22.81 -7.38 13.03
N VAL A 35 -23.02 -7.92 14.23
CA VAL A 35 -24.13 -8.82 14.55
C VAL A 35 -25.46 -8.13 14.27
N ASP A 36 -25.66 -6.93 14.81
CA ASP A 36 -26.89 -6.14 14.65
C ASP A 36 -27.20 -5.80 13.17
N ALA A 37 -26.14 -5.42 12.41
CA ALA A 37 -26.31 -5.11 10.99
C ALA A 37 -26.63 -6.38 10.17
N GLN A 38 -26.02 -7.50 10.51
CA GLN A 38 -26.23 -8.77 9.81
C GLN A 38 -27.56 -9.45 10.15
N GLU A 39 -28.11 -9.26 11.33
CA GLU A 39 -29.43 -9.84 11.66
C GLU A 39 -30.50 -9.47 10.67
N ARG A 40 -30.44 -8.24 10.15
CA ARG A 40 -31.44 -7.72 9.22
C ARG A 40 -31.15 -7.99 7.75
N MET A 41 -29.89 -8.18 7.41
CA MET A 41 -29.45 -8.12 6.01
C MET A 41 -28.78 -9.39 5.50
N TYR A 42 -28.38 -10.31 6.38
CA TYR A 42 -27.55 -11.45 5.98
C TYR A 42 -28.23 -12.36 4.95
N GLU A 43 -29.48 -12.76 5.21
CA GLU A 43 -30.20 -13.65 4.29
C GLU A 43 -30.38 -13.02 2.90
N MET A 44 -30.63 -11.72 2.85
CA MET A 44 -30.72 -11.00 1.57
C MET A 44 -29.35 -10.96 0.88
N ALA A 45 -28.28 -10.64 1.61
CA ALA A 45 -26.94 -10.63 1.06
C ALA A 45 -26.53 -12.00 0.49
N LEU A 46 -26.81 -13.06 1.23
CA LEU A 46 -26.54 -14.45 0.80
C LEU A 46 -27.34 -14.80 -0.47
N ALA A 47 -28.62 -14.43 -0.52
CA ALA A 47 -29.46 -14.65 -1.72
C ALA A 47 -28.94 -13.88 -2.93
N GLU A 48 -28.52 -12.62 -2.76
CA GLU A 48 -27.92 -11.81 -3.83
C GLU A 48 -26.60 -12.43 -4.33
N VAL A 49 -25.73 -12.89 -3.45
CA VAL A 49 -24.47 -13.55 -3.85
C VAL A 49 -24.77 -14.85 -4.59
N LYS A 50 -25.67 -15.71 -4.07
CA LYS A 50 -26.10 -16.95 -4.74
C LYS A 50 -26.72 -16.69 -6.12
N SER A 51 -27.45 -15.58 -6.29
CA SER A 51 -27.99 -15.18 -7.60
C SER A 51 -26.92 -14.62 -8.55
N GLY A 52 -25.71 -14.34 -8.01
CA GLY A 52 -24.59 -13.79 -8.73
C GLY A 52 -24.75 -12.30 -9.07
N LYS A 53 -25.54 -11.56 -8.30
CA LYS A 53 -25.68 -10.11 -8.48
C LYS A 53 -26.04 -9.40 -7.18
N LYS A 54 -25.13 -8.59 -6.68
CA LYS A 54 -25.35 -7.70 -5.54
C LYS A 54 -26.23 -6.52 -5.97
N LEU A 55 -27.26 -6.24 -5.20
CA LEU A 55 -28.23 -5.16 -5.45
C LEU A 55 -28.29 -4.16 -4.30
N SER A 56 -28.06 -4.60 -3.08
CA SER A 56 -28.27 -3.84 -1.84
C SER A 56 -26.94 -3.35 -1.21
N HIS A 57 -27.04 -2.50 -0.19
CA HIS A 57 -25.90 -1.79 0.42
C HIS A 57 -25.43 -2.47 1.71
N TRP A 58 -24.79 -3.63 1.64
CA TRP A 58 -24.39 -4.43 2.79
C TRP A 58 -22.88 -4.79 2.87
N ILE A 59 -22.09 -4.35 1.92
CA ILE A 59 -20.70 -4.81 1.75
C ILE A 59 -19.83 -4.63 2.99
N TRP A 60 -19.96 -3.50 3.69
CA TRP A 60 -19.06 -3.12 4.79
C TRP A 60 -19.13 -4.03 6.02
N TYR A 61 -20.27 -4.65 6.30
CA TYR A 61 -20.48 -5.51 7.46
C TYR A 61 -20.64 -7.00 7.12
N ILE A 62 -20.79 -7.33 5.83
CA ILE A 62 -20.79 -8.72 5.35
C ILE A 62 -19.37 -9.15 4.92
N PHE A 63 -18.65 -8.29 4.20
CA PHE A 63 -17.24 -8.47 3.82
C PHE A 63 -16.40 -7.33 4.41
N PRO A 64 -16.17 -7.34 5.75
CA PRO A 64 -15.49 -6.23 6.39
C PRO A 64 -14.02 -6.14 5.99
N GLN A 65 -13.51 -4.91 5.95
CA GLN A 65 -12.14 -4.57 5.61
C GLN A 65 -11.42 -3.96 6.81
N LEU A 66 -10.09 -3.82 6.74
CA LEU A 66 -9.34 -3.02 7.70
C LEU A 66 -9.74 -1.53 7.64
N LYS A 67 -9.72 -0.87 8.79
CA LYS A 67 -9.75 0.59 8.85
C LYS A 67 -8.57 1.17 8.11
N GLY A 68 -8.79 2.32 7.46
CA GLY A 68 -7.78 2.98 6.64
C GLY A 68 -7.91 2.69 5.14
N LEU A 69 -8.64 1.64 4.72
CA LEU A 69 -8.88 1.34 3.31
C LEU A 69 -9.98 2.21 2.68
N GLY A 70 -10.76 2.91 3.46
CA GLY A 70 -11.80 3.79 2.98
C GLY A 70 -12.13 4.90 3.97
N SER A 71 -12.62 6.05 3.45
CA SER A 71 -12.91 7.26 4.21
C SER A 71 -14.39 7.51 4.49
N SER A 72 -15.30 6.66 3.98
CA SER A 72 -16.74 6.82 4.23
C SER A 72 -17.10 6.47 5.68
N ASN A 73 -18.19 7.06 6.20
CA ASN A 73 -18.69 6.75 7.54
C ASN A 73 -18.89 5.24 7.78
N ASN A 74 -19.38 4.51 6.77
CA ASN A 74 -19.53 3.06 6.86
C ASN A 74 -18.18 2.33 6.91
N SER A 75 -17.20 2.77 6.11
CA SER A 75 -15.84 2.18 6.14
C SER A 75 -15.17 2.38 7.49
N ILE A 76 -15.38 3.54 8.12
CA ILE A 76 -14.82 3.85 9.44
C ILE A 76 -15.56 3.05 10.54
N TYR A 77 -16.88 3.01 10.48
CA TYR A 77 -17.71 2.37 11.52
C TYR A 77 -17.58 0.83 11.51
N TYR A 78 -17.62 0.21 10.32
CA TYR A 78 -17.51 -1.23 10.15
C TYR A 78 -16.08 -1.70 9.84
N GLY A 79 -15.09 -0.82 9.86
CA GLY A 79 -13.70 -1.21 9.66
C GLY A 79 -13.19 -2.05 10.82
N ILE A 80 -12.45 -3.12 10.49
CA ILE A 80 -11.69 -3.94 11.45
C ILE A 80 -10.46 -3.16 11.90
N ASP A 81 -10.26 -3.02 13.19
CA ASP A 81 -9.18 -2.21 13.77
C ASP A 81 -7.80 -2.81 13.55
N ASP A 82 -7.69 -4.13 13.73
CA ASP A 82 -6.41 -4.84 13.68
C ASP A 82 -6.60 -6.36 13.44
N ILE A 83 -5.49 -7.09 13.39
CA ILE A 83 -5.47 -8.53 13.16
C ILE A 83 -6.15 -9.32 14.29
N GLU A 84 -6.17 -8.80 15.51
CA GLU A 84 -6.81 -9.46 16.66
C GLU A 84 -8.34 -9.34 16.57
N GLU A 85 -8.86 -8.20 16.13
CA GLU A 85 -10.29 -8.07 15.85
C GLU A 85 -10.72 -8.94 14.68
N ALA A 86 -9.90 -9.05 13.61
CA ALA A 86 -10.16 -9.97 12.51
C ALA A 86 -10.25 -11.43 12.99
N ARG A 87 -9.36 -11.86 13.87
CA ARG A 87 -9.42 -13.19 14.50
C ARG A 87 -10.65 -13.36 15.37
N ALA A 88 -10.98 -12.36 16.18
CA ALA A 88 -12.18 -12.39 17.01
C ALA A 88 -13.44 -12.50 16.15
N TYR A 89 -13.52 -11.75 15.03
CA TYR A 89 -14.61 -11.84 14.07
C TYR A 89 -14.75 -13.23 13.46
N LEU A 90 -13.63 -13.81 12.99
CA LEU A 90 -13.62 -15.13 12.34
C LEU A 90 -13.95 -16.27 13.30
N ASN A 91 -13.62 -16.12 14.59
CA ASN A 91 -13.92 -17.07 15.65
C ASN A 91 -15.29 -16.84 16.31
N HIS A 92 -15.96 -15.74 15.99
CA HIS A 92 -17.29 -15.47 16.52
C HIS A 92 -18.32 -16.46 15.93
N PRO A 93 -19.17 -17.13 16.76
CA PRO A 93 -20.01 -18.23 16.33
C PRO A 93 -20.99 -17.88 15.21
N ILE A 94 -21.46 -16.64 15.16
CA ILE A 94 -22.37 -16.17 14.12
C ILE A 94 -21.59 -15.58 12.95
N LEU A 95 -20.71 -14.60 13.21
CA LEU A 95 -20.04 -13.82 12.17
C LEU A 95 -19.08 -14.67 11.34
N GLY A 96 -18.27 -15.51 12.00
CA GLY A 96 -17.34 -16.40 11.31
C GLY A 96 -18.04 -17.48 10.49
N ALA A 97 -19.17 -18.03 10.99
CA ALA A 97 -19.97 -18.97 10.25
C ALA A 97 -20.60 -18.35 9.00
N ARG A 98 -21.19 -17.17 9.14
CA ARG A 98 -21.80 -16.41 8.05
C ARG A 98 -20.78 -15.98 6.99
N LEU A 99 -19.60 -15.51 7.42
CA LEU A 99 -18.54 -15.12 6.49
C LEU A 99 -18.09 -16.32 5.64
N ARG A 100 -17.89 -17.47 6.24
CA ARG A 100 -17.52 -18.68 5.52
C ARG A 100 -18.63 -19.14 4.57
N GLU A 101 -19.88 -19.13 5.01
CA GLU A 101 -21.02 -19.51 4.19
C GLU A 101 -21.16 -18.63 2.95
N ILE A 102 -21.16 -17.31 3.11
CA ILE A 102 -21.32 -16.40 1.96
C ILE A 102 -20.08 -16.40 1.06
N THR A 103 -18.89 -16.61 1.61
CA THR A 103 -17.65 -16.76 0.82
C THR A 103 -17.68 -18.05 0.01
N SER A 104 -18.18 -19.16 0.57
CA SER A 104 -18.39 -20.40 -0.18
C SER A 104 -19.44 -20.22 -1.28
N ALA A 105 -20.55 -19.55 -0.99
CA ALA A 105 -21.57 -19.24 -2.00
C ALA A 105 -21.02 -18.37 -3.15
N PHE A 106 -20.13 -17.44 -2.85
CA PHE A 106 -19.43 -16.67 -3.88
C PHE A 106 -18.46 -17.56 -4.67
N LEU A 107 -17.69 -18.41 -4.00
CA LEU A 107 -16.77 -19.33 -4.67
C LEU A 107 -17.51 -20.27 -5.62
N ASP A 108 -18.73 -20.69 -5.29
CA ASP A 108 -19.54 -21.59 -6.10
C ASP A 108 -20.28 -20.90 -7.27
N SER A 109 -20.26 -19.56 -7.34
CA SER A 109 -20.91 -18.81 -8.42
C SER A 109 -20.15 -18.96 -9.74
N VAL A 110 -20.55 -19.96 -10.54
CA VAL A 110 -19.87 -20.34 -11.79
C VAL A 110 -20.16 -19.37 -12.93
N GLY A 111 -19.12 -19.04 -13.70
CA GLY A 111 -19.24 -18.31 -14.98
C GLY A 111 -19.35 -16.78 -14.85
N LYS A 112 -19.12 -16.22 -13.66
CA LYS A 112 -19.09 -14.77 -13.41
C LYS A 112 -17.73 -14.37 -12.84
N ASN A 113 -17.27 -13.16 -13.15
CA ASN A 113 -16.15 -12.54 -12.47
C ASN A 113 -16.63 -11.76 -11.22
N ALA A 114 -15.73 -11.35 -10.35
CA ALA A 114 -16.09 -10.62 -9.14
C ALA A 114 -16.83 -9.29 -9.42
N GLN A 115 -16.48 -8.62 -10.50
CA GLN A 115 -17.13 -7.35 -10.90
C GLN A 115 -18.55 -7.54 -11.40
N ASP A 116 -18.85 -8.69 -12.04
CA ASP A 116 -20.23 -9.01 -12.47
C ASP A 116 -21.15 -9.18 -11.27
N VAL A 117 -20.61 -9.78 -10.19
CA VAL A 117 -21.37 -10.05 -8.95
C VAL A 117 -21.53 -8.80 -8.11
N PHE A 118 -20.44 -8.06 -7.86
CA PHE A 118 -20.39 -6.98 -6.86
C PHE A 118 -20.32 -5.57 -7.46
N GLY A 119 -20.01 -5.44 -8.75
CA GLY A 119 -19.56 -4.18 -9.34
C GLY A 119 -18.10 -3.87 -8.99
N TYR A 120 -17.48 -2.95 -9.72
CA TYR A 120 -16.03 -2.68 -9.62
C TYR A 120 -15.57 -2.35 -8.20
N LEU A 121 -16.19 -1.35 -7.54
CA LEU A 121 -15.75 -0.88 -6.21
C LEU A 121 -15.96 -1.92 -5.10
N ASP A 122 -17.06 -2.65 -5.14
CA ASP A 122 -17.32 -3.65 -4.10
C ASP A 122 -16.55 -4.94 -4.34
N ALA A 123 -16.18 -5.27 -5.58
CA ALA A 123 -15.26 -6.36 -5.89
C ALA A 123 -13.87 -6.11 -5.27
N MET A 124 -13.37 -4.87 -5.30
CA MET A 124 -12.12 -4.50 -4.61
C MET A 124 -12.24 -4.69 -3.09
N LYS A 125 -13.37 -4.31 -2.49
CA LYS A 125 -13.61 -4.52 -1.04
C LYS A 125 -13.64 -6.01 -0.68
N VAL A 126 -14.23 -6.83 -1.54
CA VAL A 126 -14.21 -8.30 -1.34
C VAL A 126 -12.78 -8.82 -1.40
N ARG A 127 -11.95 -8.35 -2.36
CA ARG A 127 -10.52 -8.72 -2.41
C ARG A 127 -9.81 -8.38 -1.11
N SER A 128 -9.98 -7.15 -0.60
CA SER A 128 -9.39 -6.73 0.68
C SER A 128 -9.86 -7.59 1.85
N CYS A 129 -11.17 -7.92 1.91
CA CYS A 129 -11.74 -8.82 2.91
C CYS A 129 -11.11 -10.22 2.82
N MET A 130 -11.07 -10.80 1.62
CA MET A 130 -10.47 -12.13 1.40
C MET A 130 -8.99 -12.14 1.83
N THR A 131 -8.24 -11.09 1.50
CA THR A 131 -6.85 -10.93 1.93
C THR A 131 -6.74 -10.89 3.45
N LEU A 132 -7.55 -10.06 4.12
CA LEU A 132 -7.52 -9.95 5.58
C LEU A 132 -7.78 -11.30 6.26
N PHE A 133 -8.84 -11.99 5.84
CA PHE A 133 -9.22 -13.24 6.49
C PHE A 133 -8.35 -14.44 6.08
N ASN A 134 -7.69 -14.39 4.92
CA ASN A 134 -6.64 -15.35 4.58
C ASN A 134 -5.43 -15.28 5.53
N GLU A 135 -5.12 -14.07 6.03
CA GLU A 135 -4.01 -13.85 6.96
C GLU A 135 -4.27 -14.34 8.41
N VAL A 136 -5.52 -14.59 8.74
CA VAL A 136 -5.93 -15.04 10.10
C VAL A 136 -6.61 -16.41 10.13
N SER A 137 -6.95 -16.96 8.97
CA SER A 137 -7.59 -18.28 8.83
C SER A 137 -6.56 -19.39 8.72
N GLU A 138 -6.92 -20.57 9.24
CA GLU A 138 -6.19 -21.80 9.01
C GLU A 138 -6.76 -22.60 7.82
N ASP A 139 -8.00 -22.28 7.39
CA ASP A 139 -8.62 -22.89 6.22
C ASP A 139 -8.24 -22.16 4.91
N ASP A 140 -8.35 -22.84 3.78
CA ASP A 140 -7.94 -22.33 2.47
C ASP A 140 -9.07 -21.64 1.68
N LEU A 141 -10.23 -21.42 2.30
CA LEU A 141 -11.41 -20.89 1.63
C LEU A 141 -11.16 -19.50 1.03
N PHE A 142 -10.57 -18.59 1.82
CA PHE A 142 -10.31 -17.21 1.39
C PHE A 142 -9.24 -17.16 0.30
N ARG A 143 -8.21 -18.00 0.41
CA ARG A 143 -7.17 -18.17 -0.62
C ARG A 143 -7.77 -18.67 -1.94
N LYS A 144 -8.67 -19.65 -1.91
CA LYS A 144 -9.34 -20.14 -3.13
C LYS A 144 -10.15 -19.07 -3.84
N VAL A 145 -10.78 -18.14 -3.11
CA VAL A 145 -11.47 -16.99 -3.71
C VAL A 145 -10.47 -16.04 -4.36
N LEU A 146 -9.33 -15.74 -3.69
CA LEU A 146 -8.27 -14.92 -4.29
C LEU A 146 -7.73 -15.56 -5.58
N GLU A 147 -7.43 -16.85 -5.55
CA GLU A 147 -6.95 -17.61 -6.73
C GLU A 147 -7.95 -17.56 -7.87
N ARG A 148 -9.24 -17.79 -7.59
CA ARG A 148 -10.27 -17.90 -8.62
C ARG A 148 -10.66 -16.57 -9.26
N TYR A 149 -10.81 -15.52 -8.46
CA TYR A 149 -11.40 -14.26 -8.91
C TYR A 149 -10.41 -13.10 -9.03
N TYR A 150 -9.21 -13.25 -8.44
CA TYR A 150 -8.19 -12.20 -8.39
C TYR A 150 -6.79 -12.72 -8.80
N SER A 151 -6.74 -13.82 -9.56
CA SER A 151 -5.48 -14.43 -10.06
C SER A 151 -4.47 -14.75 -8.95
N GLY A 152 -4.93 -15.04 -7.75
CA GLY A 152 -4.10 -15.29 -6.57
C GLY A 152 -3.54 -14.02 -5.92
N LEU A 153 -3.81 -12.84 -6.48
CA LEU A 153 -3.27 -11.59 -5.98
C LEU A 153 -4.02 -11.13 -4.73
N ALA A 154 -3.30 -10.97 -3.64
CA ALA A 154 -3.79 -10.36 -2.41
C ALA A 154 -3.93 -8.84 -2.57
N ASP A 155 -4.77 -8.20 -1.75
CA ASP A 155 -4.88 -6.75 -1.68
C ASP A 155 -3.67 -6.15 -0.96
N GLU A 156 -2.82 -5.45 -1.69
CA GLU A 156 -1.57 -4.93 -1.18
C GLU A 156 -1.76 -3.87 -0.08
N LYS A 157 -2.82 -3.07 -0.19
CA LYS A 157 -3.15 -2.08 0.85
C LYS A 157 -3.49 -2.75 2.18
N THR A 158 -4.24 -3.85 2.14
CA THR A 158 -4.50 -4.69 3.32
C THR A 158 -3.20 -5.25 3.88
N LEU A 159 -2.33 -5.82 3.03
CA LEU A 159 -1.03 -6.35 3.46
C LEU A 159 -0.12 -5.26 4.02
N ALA A 160 -0.13 -4.06 3.44
CA ALA A 160 0.63 -2.91 3.92
C ALA A 160 0.20 -2.51 5.34
N ILE A 161 -1.10 -2.34 5.58
CA ILE A 161 -1.64 -2.00 6.90
C ILE A 161 -1.30 -3.09 7.93
N LEU A 162 -1.34 -4.37 7.54
CA LEU A 162 -0.94 -5.49 8.38
C LEU A 162 0.59 -5.58 8.59
N GLY A 163 1.37 -4.78 7.85
CA GLY A 163 2.83 -4.83 7.85
C GLY A 163 3.39 -6.08 7.19
N LYS A 164 2.65 -6.67 6.25
CA LYS A 164 2.99 -7.89 5.52
C LYS A 164 3.28 -7.65 4.04
N LEU A 165 3.26 -6.39 3.58
CA LEU A 165 3.61 -6.04 2.21
C LEU A 165 5.03 -6.53 1.88
N ASP A 166 5.21 -7.15 0.72
CA ASP A 166 6.54 -7.52 0.27
C ASP A 166 7.36 -6.28 -0.12
N VAL A 167 8.29 -5.94 0.74
CA VAL A 167 9.14 -4.74 0.60
C VAL A 167 10.41 -4.98 -0.19
N LYS A 168 10.52 -6.09 -0.92
CA LYS A 168 11.74 -6.40 -1.68
C LYS A 168 12.14 -5.27 -2.62
N PHE A 169 11.17 -4.69 -3.33
CA PHE A 169 11.41 -3.56 -4.24
C PHE A 169 11.82 -2.29 -3.50
N LEU A 170 11.19 -2.00 -2.36
CA LEU A 170 11.60 -0.87 -1.52
C LEU A 170 13.02 -1.06 -0.97
N CYS A 171 13.34 -2.30 -0.55
CA CYS A 171 14.70 -2.65 -0.16
C CYS A 171 15.70 -2.49 -1.32
N GLY A 172 15.28 -2.74 -2.56
CA GLY A 172 16.09 -2.50 -3.77
C GLY A 172 16.41 -1.03 -3.97
N ALA A 173 15.43 -0.14 -3.85
CA ALA A 173 15.64 1.30 -3.93
C ALA A 173 16.59 1.81 -2.83
N MET A 174 16.38 1.37 -1.59
CA MET A 174 17.25 1.71 -0.45
C MET A 174 18.67 1.15 -0.60
N ALA A 175 18.82 -0.08 -1.09
CA ALA A 175 20.13 -0.67 -1.35
C ALA A 175 20.86 0.09 -2.45
N GLY A 176 20.15 0.49 -3.51
CA GLY A 176 20.69 1.34 -4.58
C GLY A 176 21.24 2.66 -4.06
N ASP A 177 20.48 3.36 -3.20
CA ASP A 177 20.93 4.58 -2.54
C ASP A 177 22.20 4.34 -1.70
N ILE A 178 22.19 3.32 -0.82
CA ILE A 178 23.33 3.03 0.04
C ILE A 178 24.59 2.67 -0.78
N ILE A 179 24.44 1.89 -1.83
CA ILE A 179 25.53 1.55 -2.75
C ILE A 179 26.03 2.81 -3.48
N GLY A 180 25.10 3.59 -4.02
CA GLY A 180 25.38 4.80 -4.79
C GLY A 180 26.00 5.92 -3.98
N SER A 181 25.68 6.03 -2.69
CA SER A 181 26.06 7.15 -1.83
C SER A 181 27.57 7.44 -1.77
N PHE A 182 28.41 6.40 -1.84
CA PHE A 182 29.85 6.56 -1.93
C PHE A 182 30.30 7.05 -3.29
N TYR A 183 29.66 6.56 -4.35
CA TYR A 183 30.05 6.81 -5.73
C TYR A 183 29.52 8.13 -6.31
N GLU A 184 28.61 8.77 -5.63
CA GLU A 184 28.13 10.13 -5.97
C GLU A 184 29.31 11.13 -6.03
N PHE A 185 30.25 11.00 -5.10
CA PHE A 185 31.43 11.85 -5.02
C PHE A 185 32.74 11.14 -5.44
N ASN A 186 32.70 9.84 -5.69
CA ASN A 186 33.82 8.98 -6.07
C ASN A 186 33.49 8.17 -7.33
N ALA A 187 33.15 8.88 -8.42
CA ALA A 187 32.66 8.26 -9.65
C ALA A 187 33.60 7.16 -10.18
N THR A 188 33.02 6.02 -10.56
CA THR A 188 33.73 4.90 -11.19
C THR A 188 33.06 4.53 -12.50
N LYS A 189 33.89 4.12 -13.50
CA LYS A 189 33.43 3.50 -14.75
C LYS A 189 33.74 2.00 -14.80
N LYS A 190 34.24 1.44 -13.72
CA LYS A 190 34.58 0.01 -13.62
C LYS A 190 33.30 -0.77 -13.35
N TYR A 191 33.11 -1.91 -14.04
CA TYR A 191 32.04 -2.85 -13.70
C TYR A 191 32.33 -3.63 -12.41
N ASP A 192 33.60 -3.82 -12.09
CA ASP A 192 34.09 -4.46 -10.88
C ASP A 192 34.34 -3.37 -9.83
N PHE A 193 33.36 -3.11 -8.98
CA PHE A 193 33.42 -2.16 -7.88
C PHE A 193 32.79 -2.74 -6.61
N TYR A 194 33.20 -2.25 -5.45
CA TYR A 194 32.65 -2.68 -4.17
C TYR A 194 31.23 -2.15 -3.99
N LEU A 195 30.25 -3.04 -3.85
CA LEU A 195 28.85 -2.65 -3.61
C LEU A 195 28.70 -1.89 -2.29
N PHE A 196 29.38 -2.34 -1.25
CA PHE A 196 29.36 -1.68 0.06
C PHE A 196 30.78 -1.34 0.48
N THR A 197 30.98 -0.09 0.88
CA THR A 197 32.23 0.42 1.44
C THR A 197 32.00 0.83 2.90
N PRO A 198 33.05 1.04 3.71
CA PRO A 198 32.89 1.58 5.07
C PRO A 198 32.24 2.98 5.13
N PHE A 199 32.17 3.67 3.98
CA PHE A 199 31.58 5.00 3.83
C PHE A 199 30.20 4.99 3.22
N SER A 200 29.70 3.84 2.79
CA SER A 200 28.34 3.67 2.25
C SER A 200 27.32 3.94 3.36
N LYS A 201 26.36 4.80 3.09
CA LYS A 201 25.31 5.22 4.02
C LYS A 201 24.01 5.48 3.27
N PHE A 202 22.88 5.45 3.95
CA PHE A 202 21.65 5.94 3.35
C PHE A 202 21.66 7.48 3.23
N THR A 203 20.96 7.99 2.25
CA THR A 203 20.84 9.43 1.97
C THR A 203 19.36 9.89 2.03
N ASP A 204 19.09 11.10 1.55
CA ASP A 204 17.72 11.62 1.39
C ASP A 204 16.88 10.79 0.44
N ASP A 205 17.46 10.07 -0.51
CA ASP A 205 16.77 9.12 -1.38
C ASP A 205 16.04 8.06 -0.56
N THR A 206 16.74 7.39 0.37
CA THR A 206 16.13 6.42 1.28
C THR A 206 15.10 7.07 2.20
N VAL A 207 15.43 8.22 2.83
CA VAL A 207 14.54 8.88 3.79
C VAL A 207 13.23 9.29 3.12
N MET A 208 13.28 9.88 1.94
CA MET A 208 12.08 10.32 1.22
C MET A 208 11.31 9.17 0.57
N THR A 209 11.98 8.08 0.16
CA THR A 209 11.33 6.85 -0.28
C THR A 209 10.51 6.23 0.85
N VAL A 210 11.07 6.14 2.06
CA VAL A 210 10.37 5.63 3.24
C VAL A 210 9.23 6.56 3.66
N ALA A 211 9.43 7.88 3.61
CA ALA A 211 8.37 8.86 3.88
C ALA A 211 7.17 8.71 2.92
N ASN A 212 7.44 8.49 1.62
CA ASN A 212 6.37 8.23 0.65
C ASN A 212 5.64 6.90 0.92
N ALA A 213 6.36 5.84 1.31
CA ALA A 213 5.75 4.58 1.69
C ALA A 213 4.87 4.74 2.94
N ASP A 214 5.32 5.48 3.95
CA ASP A 214 4.54 5.77 5.16
C ASP A 214 3.26 6.56 4.84
N TRP A 215 3.35 7.60 4.02
CA TRP A 215 2.20 8.34 3.51
C TRP A 215 1.16 7.44 2.83
N LEU A 216 1.60 6.54 1.95
CA LEU A 216 0.71 5.64 1.22
C LEU A 216 0.01 4.63 2.14
N ILE A 217 0.71 4.15 3.17
CA ILE A 217 0.20 3.15 4.10
C ILE A 217 -0.74 3.78 5.13
N THR A 218 -0.37 4.94 5.68
CA THR A 218 -1.13 5.58 6.77
C THR A 218 -2.28 6.45 6.27
N GLY A 219 -2.16 6.99 5.04
CA GLY A 219 -3.09 7.98 4.51
C GLY A 219 -2.94 9.37 5.12
N ASP A 220 -1.88 9.61 5.89
CA ASP A 220 -1.58 10.89 6.52
C ASP A 220 -1.27 11.98 5.47
N SER A 221 -1.05 13.21 5.91
CA SER A 221 -0.63 14.28 5.01
C SER A 221 0.77 14.01 4.46
N LEU A 222 0.91 13.91 3.13
CA LEU A 222 2.23 13.75 2.48
C LEU A 222 3.22 14.82 2.92
N LEU A 223 2.78 16.09 2.98
CA LEU A 223 3.60 17.21 3.43
C LEU A 223 4.10 17.00 4.86
N GLY A 224 3.18 16.63 5.77
CA GLY A 224 3.50 16.39 7.17
C GLY A 224 4.47 15.22 7.34
N VAL A 225 4.24 14.11 6.64
CA VAL A 225 5.12 12.94 6.69
C VAL A 225 6.52 13.27 6.16
N MET A 226 6.62 13.95 5.01
CA MET A 226 7.92 14.35 4.45
C MET A 226 8.69 15.29 5.38
N GLN A 227 8.01 16.26 6.01
CA GLN A 227 8.64 17.16 6.99
C GLN A 227 9.08 16.43 8.25
N ASP A 228 8.26 15.51 8.78
CA ASP A 228 8.61 14.72 9.95
C ASP A 228 9.87 13.88 9.70
N TYR A 229 9.89 13.10 8.60
CA TYR A 229 11.07 12.30 8.25
C TYR A 229 12.29 13.17 7.94
N GLY A 230 12.12 14.25 7.16
CA GLY A 230 13.20 15.17 6.82
C GLY A 230 13.84 15.82 8.04
N ASN A 231 13.05 16.23 9.02
CA ASN A 231 13.53 16.85 10.25
C ASN A 231 14.14 15.84 11.24
N ARG A 232 13.71 14.57 11.22
CA ARG A 232 14.35 13.49 11.98
C ARG A 232 15.76 13.14 11.46
N TYR A 233 15.97 13.30 10.16
CA TYR A 233 17.23 12.95 9.50
C TYR A 233 17.85 14.17 8.79
N PRO A 234 18.17 15.28 9.50
CA PRO A 234 18.55 16.55 8.89
C PRO A 234 19.88 16.51 8.14
N HIS A 235 20.66 15.45 8.31
CA HIS A 235 21.98 15.25 7.70
C HIS A 235 21.98 14.23 6.56
N ALA A 236 20.80 13.88 6.03
CA ALA A 236 20.68 12.85 4.99
C ALA A 236 21.17 13.29 3.59
N GLY A 237 21.46 14.57 3.38
CA GLY A 237 22.03 15.04 2.11
C GLY A 237 21.11 16.00 1.30
N TYR A 238 19.98 16.41 1.85
CA TYR A 238 19.00 17.27 1.17
C TYR A 238 19.60 18.46 0.45
N GLY A 239 19.10 18.74 -0.76
CA GLY A 239 19.40 19.98 -1.48
C GLY A 239 18.94 21.22 -0.71
N GLY A 240 19.60 22.35 -0.94
CA GLY A 240 19.38 23.57 -0.17
C GLY A 240 17.93 24.08 -0.18
N MET A 241 17.25 24.03 -1.33
CA MET A 241 15.84 24.45 -1.46
C MET A 241 14.90 23.51 -0.69
N PHE A 242 15.12 22.18 -0.76
CA PHE A 242 14.31 21.23 -0.02
C PHE A 242 14.55 21.34 1.49
N ARG A 243 15.78 21.60 1.91
CA ARG A 243 16.11 21.85 3.34
C ARG A 243 15.41 23.10 3.89
N ALA A 244 15.23 24.15 3.10
CA ALA A 244 14.43 25.31 3.46
C ALA A 244 12.93 24.94 3.55
N TRP A 245 12.42 24.23 2.53
CA TRP A 245 11.05 23.77 2.44
C TRP A 245 10.63 22.87 3.65
N LEU A 246 11.53 22.03 4.16
CA LEU A 246 11.28 21.20 5.35
C LEU A 246 10.99 21.99 6.62
N ARG A 247 11.37 23.28 6.67
CA ARG A 247 11.24 24.15 7.86
C ARG A 247 10.09 25.14 7.75
N GLU A 248 9.40 25.17 6.62
CA GLU A 248 8.26 26.05 6.42
C GLU A 248 7.02 25.52 7.12
N ASP A 249 6.25 26.40 7.76
CA ASP A 249 4.97 26.02 8.41
C ASP A 249 3.92 25.66 7.35
N GLU A 250 3.92 26.32 6.21
CA GLU A 250 3.05 26.06 5.07
C GLU A 250 3.90 25.88 3.79
N PRO A 251 4.55 24.72 3.63
CA PRO A 251 5.45 24.52 2.49
C PRO A 251 4.70 24.50 1.17
N LYS A 252 5.21 25.25 0.19
CA LYS A 252 4.63 25.36 -1.16
C LYS A 252 5.57 24.74 -2.20
N PRO A 253 5.02 24.25 -3.32
CA PRO A 253 5.84 23.83 -4.44
C PRO A 253 6.75 24.95 -4.91
N TYR A 254 8.00 24.63 -5.21
CA TYR A 254 9.00 25.61 -5.62
C TYR A 254 9.62 25.31 -6.99
N ASN A 255 8.90 24.50 -7.79
CA ASN A 255 9.27 24.17 -9.16
C ASN A 255 10.70 23.60 -9.28
N SER A 256 11.03 22.64 -8.41
CA SER A 256 12.34 22.01 -8.36
C SER A 256 12.73 21.38 -9.70
N PHE A 257 14.00 21.49 -10.08
CA PHE A 257 14.63 20.82 -11.22
C PHE A 257 15.54 19.66 -10.77
N GLY A 258 15.58 19.35 -9.49
CA GLY A 258 16.35 18.24 -8.93
C GLY A 258 15.66 16.88 -9.18
N ASN A 259 16.37 15.80 -8.89
CA ASN A 259 15.85 14.42 -8.98
C ASN A 259 14.94 14.03 -7.81
N GLY A 260 14.68 14.94 -6.86
CA GLY A 260 14.02 14.65 -5.58
C GLY A 260 12.62 14.03 -5.68
N SER A 261 11.87 14.26 -6.77
CA SER A 261 10.60 13.60 -7.01
C SER A 261 10.78 12.19 -7.58
N ALA A 262 11.80 11.98 -8.44
CA ALA A 262 12.08 10.70 -9.06
C ALA A 262 12.65 9.68 -8.06
N MET A 263 13.55 10.10 -7.17
CA MET A 263 14.20 9.24 -6.19
C MET A 263 13.23 8.59 -5.21
N ARG A 264 12.11 9.26 -4.86
CA ARG A 264 11.16 8.80 -3.86
C ARG A 264 9.91 8.12 -4.42
N VAL A 265 9.76 8.08 -5.74
CA VAL A 265 8.51 7.63 -6.39
C VAL A 265 8.32 6.12 -6.38
N SER A 266 9.37 5.32 -6.16
CA SER A 266 9.32 3.85 -6.19
C SER A 266 8.24 3.27 -5.28
N ALA A 267 8.01 3.86 -4.10
CA ALA A 267 6.97 3.43 -3.17
C ALA A 267 5.56 3.52 -3.78
N CYS A 268 5.30 4.53 -4.61
CA CYS A 268 4.01 4.68 -5.27
C CYS A 268 3.76 3.53 -6.28
N GLY A 269 4.76 3.07 -7.08
CA GLY A 269 4.64 1.98 -8.04
C GLY A 269 4.38 0.64 -7.40
N ILE A 270 5.02 0.42 -6.27
CA ILE A 270 4.81 -0.79 -5.47
C ILE A 270 3.40 -0.81 -4.85
N TYR A 271 2.88 0.35 -4.50
CA TYR A 271 1.59 0.49 -3.82
C TYR A 271 0.40 0.45 -4.78
N ALA A 272 0.58 0.90 -6.02
CA ALA A 272 -0.50 1.02 -7.00
C ALA A 272 -0.93 -0.36 -7.53
N GLU A 273 -2.24 -0.54 -7.71
CA GLU A 273 -2.82 -1.75 -8.30
C GLU A 273 -3.05 -1.61 -9.81
N THR A 274 -3.05 -0.38 -10.32
CA THR A 274 -3.27 -0.08 -11.74
C THR A 274 -2.32 1.00 -12.22
N LEU A 275 -2.05 1.02 -13.54
CA LEU A 275 -1.25 2.08 -14.15
C LEU A 275 -1.84 3.47 -13.89
N GLN A 276 -3.16 3.62 -13.97
CA GLN A 276 -3.81 4.90 -13.72
C GLN A 276 -3.61 5.38 -12.27
N GLU A 277 -3.74 4.49 -11.30
CA GLU A 277 -3.46 4.80 -9.89
C GLU A 277 -1.98 5.15 -9.69
N ALA A 278 -1.10 4.40 -10.33
CA ALA A 278 0.33 4.64 -10.32
C ALA A 278 0.66 6.06 -10.79
N LEU A 279 0.17 6.46 -11.94
CA LEU A 279 0.37 7.79 -12.51
C LEU A 279 -0.15 8.91 -11.59
N GLU A 280 -1.31 8.71 -10.97
CA GLU A 280 -1.89 9.70 -10.06
C GLU A 280 -1.08 9.82 -8.76
N LEU A 281 -0.67 8.70 -8.17
CA LEU A 281 0.18 8.71 -6.96
C LEU A 281 1.55 9.33 -7.23
N ALA A 282 2.17 9.03 -8.37
CA ALA A 282 3.42 9.65 -8.80
C ALA A 282 3.29 11.17 -8.91
N LYS A 283 2.23 11.64 -9.58
CA LYS A 283 1.92 13.06 -9.69
C LYS A 283 1.73 13.69 -8.32
N ARG A 284 0.93 13.09 -7.44
CA ARG A 284 0.71 13.59 -6.07
C ARG A 284 2.01 13.68 -5.28
N SER A 285 2.88 12.66 -5.38
CA SER A 285 4.21 12.69 -4.75
C SER A 285 5.09 13.81 -5.30
N ALA A 286 5.02 14.09 -6.60
CA ALA A 286 5.86 15.09 -7.26
C ALA A 286 5.46 16.53 -6.95
N VAL A 287 4.17 16.86 -7.11
CA VAL A 287 3.68 18.25 -7.15
C VAL A 287 3.93 19.03 -5.87
N VAL A 288 4.21 18.38 -4.75
CA VAL A 288 4.51 19.05 -3.48
C VAL A 288 5.82 19.85 -3.52
N THR A 289 6.72 19.52 -4.47
CA THR A 289 8.01 20.20 -4.66
C THR A 289 8.32 20.48 -6.13
N HIS A 290 7.90 19.60 -7.06
CA HIS A 290 8.20 19.59 -8.49
C HIS A 290 6.89 19.79 -9.25
N ASN A 291 6.49 21.01 -9.50
CA ASN A 291 5.22 21.34 -10.15
C ASN A 291 5.35 21.81 -11.60
N HIS A 292 6.54 21.65 -12.23
CA HIS A 292 6.72 21.87 -13.65
C HIS A 292 6.13 20.70 -14.45
N PRO A 293 5.36 20.95 -15.54
CA PRO A 293 4.74 19.88 -16.32
C PRO A 293 5.72 18.79 -16.78
N GLU A 294 6.83 19.16 -17.41
CA GLU A 294 7.87 18.22 -17.88
C GLU A 294 8.44 17.36 -16.75
N GLY A 295 8.63 17.94 -15.56
CA GLY A 295 9.09 17.21 -14.39
C GLY A 295 8.07 16.15 -13.92
N ILE A 296 6.78 16.45 -14.05
CA ILE A 296 5.70 15.53 -13.72
C ILE A 296 5.65 14.36 -14.72
N GLU A 297 5.80 14.64 -16.02
CA GLU A 297 5.80 13.61 -17.08
C GLU A 297 6.95 12.60 -16.90
N ILE A 298 8.17 13.08 -16.64
CA ILE A 298 9.34 12.22 -16.41
C ILE A 298 9.11 11.30 -15.20
N ILE A 299 8.50 11.81 -14.13
CA ILE A 299 8.22 11.03 -12.92
C ILE A 299 7.17 9.97 -13.21
N GLN A 300 6.16 10.29 -13.98
CA GLN A 300 5.13 9.35 -14.40
C GLN A 300 5.72 8.22 -15.26
N LEU A 301 6.70 8.51 -16.11
CA LEU A 301 7.43 7.49 -16.88
C LEU A 301 8.23 6.55 -15.98
N ILE A 302 9.08 7.08 -15.10
CA ILE A 302 9.86 6.28 -14.15
C ILE A 302 8.95 5.38 -13.32
N HIS A 303 7.82 5.90 -12.95
CA HIS A 303 6.85 5.22 -12.13
C HIS A 303 6.15 4.06 -12.85
N SER A 304 5.78 4.29 -14.11
CA SER A 304 5.25 3.22 -14.97
C SER A 304 6.24 2.06 -15.09
N LEU A 305 7.54 2.36 -15.22
CA LEU A 305 8.59 1.34 -15.25
C LEU A 305 8.69 0.55 -13.94
N VAL A 306 8.53 1.18 -12.78
CA VAL A 306 8.54 0.48 -11.48
C VAL A 306 7.34 -0.47 -11.36
N LEU A 307 6.15 -0.01 -11.73
CA LEU A 307 4.94 -0.85 -11.74
C LEU A 307 5.08 -2.03 -12.71
N ILE A 308 5.61 -1.80 -13.91
CA ILE A 308 5.87 -2.84 -14.89
C ILE A 308 6.80 -3.91 -14.34
N LEU A 309 7.92 -3.49 -13.75
CA LEU A 309 8.88 -4.41 -13.15
C LEU A 309 8.28 -5.20 -11.98
N HIS A 310 7.43 -4.56 -11.17
CA HIS A 310 6.71 -5.20 -10.09
C HIS A 310 5.77 -6.30 -10.61
N LEU A 311 4.93 -5.96 -11.57
CA LEU A 311 3.98 -6.91 -12.20
C LEU A 311 4.68 -8.02 -12.99
N ALA A 312 5.81 -7.74 -13.65
CA ALA A 312 6.57 -8.73 -14.39
C ALA A 312 7.22 -9.80 -13.49
N VAL A 313 7.64 -9.44 -12.29
CA VAL A 313 8.20 -10.38 -11.30
C VAL A 313 7.13 -11.32 -10.74
N ASP A 314 5.89 -10.84 -10.65
CA ASP A 314 4.76 -11.64 -10.20
C ASP A 314 4.13 -12.53 -11.30
N GLY A 315 4.76 -12.59 -12.49
CA GLY A 315 4.37 -13.47 -13.61
C GLY A 315 3.17 -12.97 -14.40
N VAL A 316 2.83 -11.71 -14.30
CA VAL A 316 1.81 -11.07 -15.13
C VAL A 316 2.45 -10.64 -16.46
N ASP A 317 1.94 -11.18 -17.56
CA ASP A 317 2.42 -10.91 -18.93
C ASP A 317 1.95 -9.52 -19.40
N MET A 318 2.40 -8.47 -18.71
CA MET A 318 2.04 -7.07 -18.97
C MET A 318 3.19 -6.25 -19.54
N LEU A 319 4.34 -6.88 -19.79
CA LEU A 319 5.54 -6.18 -20.27
C LEU A 319 5.29 -5.51 -21.62
N ASP A 320 4.65 -6.22 -22.54
CA ASP A 320 4.35 -5.71 -23.88
C ASP A 320 3.37 -4.53 -23.84
N THR A 321 2.28 -4.64 -23.07
CA THR A 321 1.27 -3.58 -22.95
C THR A 321 1.86 -2.30 -22.33
N ALA A 322 2.79 -2.42 -21.44
CA ALA A 322 3.36 -1.29 -20.72
C ALA A 322 4.54 -0.65 -21.48
N VAL A 323 5.28 -1.43 -22.27
CA VAL A 323 6.27 -0.91 -23.21
C VAL A 323 5.56 -0.16 -24.34
N ASP A 324 4.50 -0.71 -24.92
CA ASP A 324 3.69 -0.05 -25.95
C ASP A 324 3.07 1.27 -25.42
N PHE A 325 2.54 1.27 -24.20
CA PHE A 325 2.04 2.50 -23.58
C PHE A 325 3.13 3.56 -23.38
N ALA A 326 4.32 3.15 -22.92
CA ALA A 326 5.43 4.08 -22.71
C ALA A 326 5.94 4.67 -24.06
N LEU A 327 5.94 3.87 -25.13
CA LEU A 327 6.31 4.31 -26.46
C LEU A 327 5.25 5.23 -27.09
N ASP A 328 3.97 4.87 -26.98
CA ASP A 328 2.84 5.67 -27.52
C ASP A 328 2.66 7.02 -26.79
N ALA A 329 2.87 7.05 -25.48
CA ALA A 329 2.73 8.28 -24.67
C ALA A 329 3.82 9.32 -24.97
N HIS A 330 4.96 8.89 -25.54
CA HIS A 330 6.11 9.77 -25.81
C HIS A 330 6.47 9.90 -27.30
N GLY A 331 5.65 9.32 -28.19
CA GLY A 331 5.80 9.53 -29.65
C GLY A 331 7.06 8.90 -30.26
N PHE A 332 7.54 7.76 -29.70
CA PHE A 332 8.63 6.96 -30.26
C PHE A 332 8.13 5.79 -31.09
#